data_61311f9bf3a4ef9b366ea841180ab0f5
#
_entry.id   61311f9bf3a4ef9b366ea841180ab0f5
#
_cell.length_a   1.000
_cell.length_b   1.000
_cell.length_c   1.000
_cell.angle_alpha   90.00
_cell.angle_beta   90.00
_cell.angle_gamma   90.00
#
_symmetry.space_group_name_H-M   'P 1'
#
loop_
_entity.id
_entity.type
_entity.pdbx_description
1 polymer ?
#
loop_
_entity_poly.entity_id
_entity_poly.type
_entity_poly.pdbx_seq_one_letter_code
_entity_poly.pdbx_strand_id
1 'polypeptide(L)' 'MKIRIVPAVGGGPPIELDVPPNASIGAVKMRVCAIKKLRPEDARLTFKGRALSDSETISSAGVTEGDKLVLITRTVGG' A
#
# COMPACT_ATOMS: atom_id res chain seq x y z
N MET A 1 -11.33 -2.14 9.25
CA MET A 1 -10.23 -3.13 9.09
C MET A 1 -8.91 -2.39 9.15
N LYS A 2 -8.05 -2.80 10.06
CA LYS A 2 -6.72 -2.21 10.19
C LYS A 2 -5.72 -3.00 9.38
N ILE A 3 -4.95 -2.30 8.57
CA ILE A 3 -3.87 -2.91 7.80
C ILE A 3 -2.58 -2.12 8.07
N ARG A 4 -1.47 -2.74 7.77
CA ARG A 4 -0.16 -2.16 8.02
C ARG A 4 0.59 -2.05 6.69
N ILE A 5 1.15 -0.88 6.44
CA ILE A 5 1.92 -0.64 5.22
C ILE A 5 3.39 -0.54 5.63
N VAL A 6 4.21 -1.44 5.11
CA VAL A 6 5.63 -1.50 5.45
C VAL A 6 6.42 -1.02 4.24
N PRO A 7 7.22 0.07 4.39
CA PRO A 7 8.06 0.52 3.28
C PRO A 7 9.18 -0.49 3.01
N ALA A 8 9.35 -0.85 1.75
CA ALA A 8 10.41 -1.77 1.35
C ALA A 8 11.76 -1.07 1.21
N VAL A 9 11.74 0.21 0.86
CA VAL A 9 12.95 0.99 0.61
C VAL A 9 12.88 2.29 1.40
N GLY A 10 14.00 2.76 1.87
CA GLY A 10 14.11 4.02 2.58
C GLY A 10 13.86 3.92 4.06
N GLY A 11 13.45 2.77 4.55
CA GLY A 11 13.21 2.54 5.97
C GLY A 11 12.03 3.35 6.49
N GLY A 12 11.94 3.45 7.79
CA GLY A 12 10.86 4.15 8.45
C GLY A 12 9.87 3.19 9.09
N PRO A 13 9.07 3.69 10.01
CA PRO A 13 8.10 2.84 10.70
C PRO A 13 6.96 2.44 9.77
N PRO A 14 6.32 1.30 10.03
CA PRO A 14 5.13 0.92 9.28
C PRO A 14 3.99 1.89 9.54
N ILE A 15 3.17 2.10 8.53
CA ILE A 15 1.99 2.94 8.63
C ILE A 15 0.79 2.06 8.89
N GLU A 16 0.04 2.34 9.95
CA GLU A 16 -1.20 1.65 10.24
C GLU A 16 -2.36 2.47 9.67
N LEU A 17 -3.20 1.83 8.89
CA LEU A 17 -4.38 2.47 8.32
C LEU A 17 -5.63 1.68 8.66
N ASP A 18 -6.69 2.41 8.96
CA ASP A 18 -8.01 1.82 9.13
C ASP A 18 -8.80 2.07 7.84
N VAL A 19 -9.07 1.01 7.11
CA VAL A 19 -9.73 1.11 5.80
C VAL A 19 -10.91 0.15 5.73
N PRO A 20 -11.97 0.49 5.00
CA PRO A 20 -13.04 -0.48 4.79
C PRO A 20 -12.57 -1.60 3.84
N PRO A 21 -13.14 -2.81 3.98
CA PRO A 21 -12.72 -3.93 3.12
C PRO A 21 -13.00 -3.72 1.64
N ASN A 22 -13.91 -2.83 1.31
CA ASN A 22 -14.21 -2.51 -0.08
C ASN A 22 -13.39 -1.33 -0.61
N ALA A 23 -12.46 -0.82 0.17
CA ALA A 23 -11.57 0.24 -0.32
C ALA A 23 -10.70 -0.29 -1.45
N SER A 24 -10.49 0.52 -2.48
CA SER A 24 -9.64 0.12 -3.60
C SER A 24 -8.17 0.24 -3.21
N ILE A 25 -7.36 -0.60 -3.80
CA ILE A 25 -5.91 -0.56 -3.59
C ILE A 25 -5.37 0.80 -4.02
N GLY A 26 -5.90 1.37 -5.10
CA GLY A 26 -5.50 2.70 -5.53
C GLY A 26 -5.77 3.77 -4.49
N ALA A 27 -6.92 3.71 -3.82
CA ALA A 27 -7.25 4.67 -2.76
C ALA A 27 -6.31 4.52 -1.57
N VAL A 28 -6.00 3.29 -1.18
CA VAL A 28 -5.05 3.03 -0.08
C VAL A 28 -3.66 3.56 -0.46
N LYS A 29 -3.24 3.29 -1.68
CA LYS A 29 -1.95 3.74 -2.18
C LYS A 29 -1.85 5.26 -2.16
N MET A 30 -2.92 5.94 -2.59
CA MET A 30 -2.95 7.41 -2.57
C MET A 30 -2.82 7.96 -1.15
N ARG A 31 -3.48 7.35 -0.18
CA ARG A 31 -3.37 7.78 1.22
C ARG A 31 -1.95 7.60 1.75
N VAL A 32 -1.35 6.46 1.48
CA VAL A 32 0.02 6.18 1.92
C VAL A 32 0.99 7.14 1.26
N CYS A 33 0.81 7.39 -0.03
CA CYS A 33 1.69 8.31 -0.77
C CYS A 33 1.55 9.74 -0.25
N ALA A 34 0.35 10.15 0.13
CA ALA A 34 0.14 11.47 0.71
C ALA A 34 0.87 11.59 2.06
N ILE A 35 0.82 10.56 2.88
CA ILE A 35 1.50 10.55 4.19
C ILE A 35 3.02 10.60 3.99
N LYS A 36 3.53 9.83 3.02
CA LYS A 36 4.98 9.76 2.76
C LYS A 36 5.48 10.78 1.76
N LYS A 37 4.59 11.60 1.21
CA LYS A 37 4.91 12.61 0.18
C LYS A 37 5.53 11.97 -1.04
N LEU A 38 4.91 10.90 -1.51
CA LEU A 38 5.33 10.17 -2.70
C LEU A 38 4.29 10.32 -3.80
N ARG A 39 4.70 10.03 -5.03
CA ARG A 39 3.78 10.00 -6.16
C ARG A 39 3.12 8.64 -6.25
N PRO A 40 1.79 8.57 -6.35
CA PRO A 40 1.12 7.27 -6.47
C PRO A 40 1.59 6.46 -7.68
N GLU A 41 1.93 7.13 -8.76
CA GLU A 41 2.40 6.46 -9.99
C GLU A 41 3.76 5.80 -9.82
N ASP A 42 4.56 6.24 -8.84
CA ASP A 42 5.87 5.67 -8.55
C ASP A 42 5.81 4.65 -7.41
N ALA A 43 4.63 4.41 -6.86
CA ALA A 43 4.46 3.53 -5.72
C ALA A 43 3.64 2.31 -6.13
N ARG A 44 3.94 1.19 -5.50
CA ARG A 44 3.22 -0.05 -5.73
C ARG A 44 3.04 -0.79 -4.42
N LEU A 45 1.87 -1.34 -4.21
CA LEU A 45 1.60 -2.17 -3.05
C LEU A 45 1.69 -3.63 -3.45
N THR A 46 2.34 -4.42 -2.62
CA THR A 46 2.41 -5.87 -2.80
C THR A 46 1.89 -6.56 -1.56
N PHE A 47 1.34 -7.73 -1.75
CA PHE A 47 0.82 -8.56 -0.67
C PHE A 47 1.27 -9.99 -0.90
N LYS A 48 2.04 -10.52 0.02
CA LYS A 48 2.60 -11.88 -0.04
C LYS A 48 3.37 -12.11 -1.36
N GLY A 49 4.13 -11.10 -1.76
CA GLY A 49 4.94 -11.16 -2.97
C GLY A 49 4.19 -10.92 -4.27
N ARG A 50 2.89 -10.62 -4.20
CA ARG A 50 2.07 -10.36 -5.39
C ARG A 50 1.80 -8.87 -5.53
N ALA A 51 2.05 -8.31 -6.69
CA ALA A 51 1.73 -6.92 -6.96
C ALA A 51 0.22 -6.75 -7.08
N LEU A 52 -0.31 -5.76 -6.37
CA LEU A 52 -1.74 -5.47 -6.37
C LEU A 52 -2.05 -4.40 -7.39
N SER A 53 -3.17 -4.56 -8.08
CA SER A 53 -3.63 -3.59 -9.06
C SER A 53 -4.51 -2.54 -8.37
N ASP A 54 -4.48 -1.31 -8.86
CA ASP A 54 -5.24 -0.21 -8.28
C ASP A 54 -6.75 -0.46 -8.30
N SER A 55 -7.21 -1.26 -9.25
CA SER A 55 -8.63 -1.59 -9.38
C SER A 55 -9.10 -2.68 -8.42
N GLU A 56 -8.17 -3.40 -7.80
CA GLU A 56 -8.53 -4.39 -6.78
C GLU A 56 -8.96 -3.70 -5.50
N THR A 57 -9.76 -4.41 -4.71
CA THR A 57 -10.12 -3.93 -3.37
C THR A 57 -9.30 -4.72 -2.34
N ILE A 58 -9.29 -4.21 -1.10
CA ILE A 58 -8.66 -4.89 0.02
C ILE A 58 -9.21 -6.32 0.12
N SER A 59 -10.52 -6.45 0.05
CA SER A 59 -11.20 -7.74 0.16
C SER A 59 -10.86 -8.65 -1.02
N SER A 60 -10.90 -8.14 -2.25
CA SER A 60 -10.63 -8.97 -3.43
C SER A 60 -9.16 -9.39 -3.52
N ALA A 61 -8.28 -8.63 -2.92
CA ALA A 61 -6.86 -8.98 -2.86
C ALA A 61 -6.57 -10.05 -1.80
N GLY A 62 -7.54 -10.38 -0.97
CA GLY A 62 -7.37 -11.36 0.09
C GLY A 62 -6.75 -10.81 1.36
N VAL A 63 -6.71 -9.50 1.50
CA VAL A 63 -6.16 -8.85 2.69
C VAL A 63 -7.19 -8.90 3.81
N THR A 64 -6.77 -9.27 4.99
CA THR A 64 -7.63 -9.36 6.17
C THR A 64 -7.10 -8.47 7.28
N GLU A 65 -7.89 -8.36 8.35
CA GLU A 65 -7.55 -7.55 9.51
C GLU A 65 -6.16 -7.89 10.04
N GLY A 66 -5.33 -6.87 10.21
CA GLY A 66 -3.99 -7.04 10.75
C GLY A 66 -2.93 -7.44 9.74
N ASP A 67 -3.30 -7.68 8.50
CA ASP A 67 -2.33 -8.04 7.46
C ASP A 67 -1.45 -6.84 7.11
N LYS A 68 -0.29 -7.15 6.58
CA LYS A 68 0.65 -6.11 6.14
C LYS A 68 0.81 -6.13 4.63
N LEU A 69 0.93 -4.95 4.06
CA LEU A 69 1.25 -4.75 2.66
C LEU A 69 2.64 -4.12 2.58
N VAL A 70 3.36 -4.42 1.53
CA VAL A 70 4.68 -3.83 1.31
C VAL A 70 4.55 -2.71 0.28
N LEU A 71 5.07 -1.55 0.62
CA LEU A 71 5.10 -0.40 -0.28
C LEU A 71 6.44 -0.37 -1.00
N ILE A 72 6.39 -0.55 -2.31
CA ILE A 72 7.56 -0.46 -3.16
C ILE A 72 7.50 0.86 -3.89
N THR A 73 8.57 1.64 -3.82
CA THR A 73 8.65 2.89 -4.55
C THR A 73 9.69 2.75 -5.64
N ARG A 74 9.37 3.28 -6.81
CA ARG A 74 10.32 3.33 -7.90
C ARG A 74 11.16 4.59 -7.74
N THR A 75 12.46 4.42 -7.61
CA THR A 75 13.36 5.56 -7.65
C THR A 75 13.66 5.84 -9.10
N VAL A 76 13.14 6.93 -9.61
CA VAL A 76 13.54 7.38 -10.93
C VAL A 76 14.88 8.05 -10.75
N GLY A 77 15.92 7.35 -11.14
CA GLY A 77 17.24 7.93 -11.12
C GLY A 77 17.24 9.17 -12.02
N GLY A 78 17.33 10.30 -11.40
CA GLY A 78 17.42 11.55 -12.13
C GLY A 78 18.80 11.71 -12.68
#